data_9d565a68f9099459846442bbb642f31b
#
_entry.id   9d565a68f9099459846442bbb642f31b
#
_cell.length_a   1.000
_cell.length_b   1.000
_cell.length_c   1.000
_cell.angle_alpha   90.00
_cell.angle_beta   90.00
_cell.angle_gamma   90.00
#
_symmetry.space_group_name_H-M   'P 1'
#
loop_
_entity.id
_entity.type
_entity.pdbx_description
1 polymer ?
#
loop_
_entity_poly.entity_id
_entity_poly.type
_entity_poly.pdbx_seq_one_letter_code
_entity_poly.pdbx_strand_id
1 'polypeptide(L)' 'MNEFGQKGKVPLSERLSVSPEEASALTGIGLTSIREAMSSGDLRAKKHGRRTIILPDDLRVWLKTLPDARKPLEESPA' A
#
# COMPACT_ATOMS: atom_id res chain seq x y z
N MET A 1 2.58 26.47 -5.35
CA MET A 1 2.68 25.84 -5.39
C MET A 1 2.70 25.45 -5.39
N ASN A 2 2.84 25.32 -5.44
CA ASN A 2 2.98 24.59 -5.62
C ASN A 2 3.32 23.88 -5.61
N GLU A 3 4.02 23.75 -5.40
CA GLU A 3 4.51 22.88 -5.45
C GLU A 3 4.04 21.98 -5.14
N PHE A 4 3.45 22.13 -4.52
CA PHE A 4 2.86 21.15 -4.28
C PHE A 4 2.07 20.69 -5.37
N GLY A 5 1.66 21.37 -6.25
CA GLY A 5 1.19 20.89 -7.49
C GLY A 5 2.13 19.90 -8.05
N GLN A 6 3.29 19.91 -7.49
CA GLN A 6 4.29 19.02 -7.91
C GLN A 6 3.98 17.62 -7.68
N LYS A 7 3.09 17.30 -6.77
CA LYS A 7 2.87 15.94 -6.50
C LYS A 7 2.42 15.16 -7.70
N GLY A 8 1.75 15.75 -8.62
CA GLY A 8 1.32 15.04 -9.79
C GLY A 8 2.44 14.66 -10.72
N LYS A 9 3.62 15.20 -10.50
CA LYS A 9 4.74 14.94 -11.38
C LYS A 9 5.62 13.80 -10.94
N VAL A 10 5.42 13.29 -9.74
CA VAL A 10 6.22 12.18 -9.25
C VAL A 10 5.37 10.92 -9.35
N PRO A 11 5.78 9.94 -10.15
CA PRO A 11 5.03 8.70 -10.24
C PRO A 11 4.91 8.07 -8.85
N LEU A 12 3.78 7.44 -8.59
CA LEU A 12 3.55 6.79 -7.30
C LEU A 12 4.65 5.80 -6.97
N SER A 13 5.16 5.09 -7.96
CA SER A 13 6.18 4.08 -7.72
C SER A 13 7.50 4.67 -7.27
N GLU A 14 7.69 5.98 -7.45
CA GLU A 14 8.93 6.64 -7.07
C GLU A 14 8.80 7.50 -5.84
N ARG A 15 7.65 7.48 -5.20
CA ARG A 15 7.46 8.25 -4.00
C ARG A 15 8.15 7.64 -2.82
N LEU A 16 8.65 8.49 -1.91
CA LEU A 16 9.29 8.01 -0.69
C LEU A 16 8.27 7.56 0.34
N SER A 17 7.05 8.08 0.25
CA SER A 17 5.96 7.64 1.11
C SER A 17 4.66 7.84 0.36
N VAL A 18 3.63 7.12 0.76
CA VAL A 18 2.32 7.22 0.13
C VAL A 18 1.26 7.27 1.22
N SER A 19 0.11 7.85 0.87
CA SER A 19 -1.05 7.82 1.73
C SER A 19 -1.75 6.47 1.60
N PRO A 20 -2.69 6.16 2.50
CA PRO A 20 -3.46 4.92 2.34
C PRO A 20 -4.18 4.86 1.00
N GLU A 21 -4.72 5.99 0.53
CA GLU A 21 -5.39 6.02 -0.76
C GLU A 21 -4.43 5.73 -1.90
N GLU A 22 -3.22 6.28 -1.79
CA GLU A 22 -2.21 6.02 -2.80
C GLU A 22 -1.73 4.58 -2.75
N ALA A 23 -1.63 4.01 -1.55
CA ALA A 23 -1.27 2.61 -1.41
C ALA A 23 -2.31 1.71 -2.07
N SER A 24 -3.58 2.08 -1.91
CA SER A 24 -4.65 1.35 -2.57
C SER A 24 -4.48 1.41 -4.10
N ALA A 25 -4.15 2.59 -4.62
CA ALA A 25 -3.95 2.74 -6.05
C ALA A 25 -2.75 1.94 -6.56
N LEU A 26 -1.67 1.94 -5.78
CA LEU A 26 -0.47 1.22 -6.18
C LEU A 26 -0.66 -0.29 -6.18
N THR A 27 -1.39 -0.80 -5.20
CA THR A 27 -1.52 -2.24 -5.02
C THR A 27 -2.73 -2.83 -5.70
N GLY A 28 -3.71 -1.99 -6.01
CA GLY A 28 -4.99 -2.49 -6.50
C GLY A 28 -5.86 -3.09 -5.41
N ILE A 29 -5.43 -2.98 -4.15
CA ILE A 29 -6.19 -3.50 -3.02
C ILE A 29 -7.07 -2.40 -2.48
N GLY A 30 -8.31 -2.74 -2.14
CA GLY A 30 -9.27 -1.75 -1.69
C GLY A 30 -8.82 -1.02 -0.44
N LEU A 31 -9.24 0.23 -0.31
CA LEU A 31 -8.82 1.07 0.81
C LEU A 31 -9.22 0.49 2.16
N THR A 32 -10.37 -0.15 2.23
CA THR A 32 -10.81 -0.78 3.48
C THR A 32 -9.82 -1.83 3.94
N SER A 33 -9.34 -2.66 3.02
CA SER A 33 -8.36 -3.68 3.37
C SER A 33 -7.04 -3.07 3.79
N ILE A 34 -6.62 -2.00 3.13
CA ILE A 34 -5.42 -1.27 3.52
C ILE A 34 -5.55 -0.76 4.96
N ARG A 35 -6.70 -0.15 5.27
CA ARG A 35 -6.91 0.39 6.61
C ARG A 35 -6.98 -0.70 7.67
N GLU A 36 -7.59 -1.82 7.32
CA GLU A 36 -7.64 -2.94 8.26
C GLU A 36 -6.25 -3.49 8.53
N ALA A 37 -5.42 -3.58 7.51
CA ALA A 37 -4.07 -4.07 7.70
C ALA A 37 -3.26 -3.12 8.58
N MET A 38 -3.49 -1.82 8.43
CA MET A 38 -2.82 -0.85 9.29
C MET A 38 -3.30 -0.97 10.74
N SER A 39 -4.61 -1.14 10.93
CA SER A 39 -5.17 -1.28 12.27
C SER A 39 -4.68 -2.52 12.99
N SER A 40 -4.53 -3.60 12.26
CA SER A 40 -4.09 -4.86 12.87
C SER A 40 -2.58 -4.90 13.09
N GLY A 41 -1.86 -3.99 12.48
CA GLY A 41 -0.41 -3.98 12.58
C GLY A 41 0.28 -4.80 11.50
N ASP A 42 -0.48 -5.43 10.61
CA ASP A 42 0.11 -6.21 9.53
C ASP A 42 0.85 -5.32 8.55
N LEU A 43 0.31 -4.14 8.29
CA LEU A 43 0.94 -3.18 7.41
C LEU A 43 1.44 -2.01 8.26
N ARG A 44 2.74 -1.82 8.26
CA ARG A 44 3.31 -0.74 9.04
C ARG A 44 3.00 0.60 8.39
N ALA A 45 2.67 1.55 9.23
CA ALA A 45 2.41 2.91 8.78
C ALA A 45 2.96 3.86 9.83
N LYS A 46 3.23 5.07 9.42
CA LYS A 46 3.79 6.07 10.31
C LYS A 46 2.89 7.28 10.33
N LYS A 47 2.97 8.03 11.41
CA LYS A 47 2.21 9.27 11.53
C LYS A 47 3.13 10.45 11.34
N HIS A 48 2.66 11.40 10.60
CA HIS A 48 3.33 12.69 10.48
C HIS A 48 2.28 13.76 10.70
N GLY A 49 2.21 14.28 11.91
CA GLY A 49 1.13 15.17 12.30
C GLY A 49 -0.18 14.39 12.27
N ARG A 50 -1.12 14.84 11.48
CA ARG A 50 -2.40 14.18 11.34
C ARG A 50 -2.44 13.18 10.22
N ARG A 51 -1.37 13.14 9.44
CA ARG A 51 -1.36 12.30 8.26
C ARG A 51 -0.78 10.94 8.56
N THR A 52 -1.34 9.95 7.96
CA THR A 52 -0.77 8.60 7.99
C THR A 52 -0.02 8.40 6.70
N ILE A 53 1.21 7.96 6.80
CA ILE A 53 2.04 7.68 5.62
C ILE A 53 2.53 6.25 5.69
N ILE A 54 2.73 5.67 4.53
CA ILE A 54 3.21 4.31 4.40
C ILE A 54 4.46 4.36 3.55
N LEU A 55 5.52 3.71 4.03
CA LEU A 55 6.74 3.64 3.25
C LEU A 55 6.58 2.55 2.19
N PRO A 56 7.04 2.78 0.97
CA PRO A 56 6.90 1.76 -0.07
C PRO A 56 7.52 0.42 0.31
N ASP A 57 8.63 0.45 1.04
CA ASP A 57 9.27 -0.79 1.46
C ASP A 57 8.37 -1.57 2.41
N ASP A 58 7.71 -0.87 3.33
CA ASP A 58 6.78 -1.53 4.25
C ASP A 58 5.59 -2.10 3.50
N LEU A 59 5.15 -1.39 2.47
CA LEU A 59 4.07 -1.87 1.64
C LEU A 59 4.47 -3.16 0.92
N ARG A 60 5.69 -3.20 0.39
CA ARG A 60 6.19 -4.40 -0.28
C ARG A 60 6.29 -5.58 0.69
N VAL A 61 6.78 -5.33 1.89
CA VAL A 61 6.88 -6.38 2.90
C VAL A 61 5.50 -6.94 3.22
N TRP A 62 4.53 -6.07 3.42
CA TRP A 62 3.16 -6.51 3.70
C TRP A 62 2.61 -7.36 2.56
N LEU A 63 2.82 -6.92 1.32
CA LEU A 63 2.31 -7.67 0.19
C LEU A 63 2.88 -9.09 0.15
N LYS A 64 4.12 -9.25 0.57
CA LYS A 64 4.74 -10.57 0.58
C LYS A 64 4.17 -11.47 1.66
N THR A 65 3.53 -10.91 2.67
CA THR A 65 2.94 -11.72 3.73
C THR A 65 1.55 -12.21 3.39
N LEU A 66 0.95 -11.68 2.32
CA LEU A 66 -0.38 -12.10 1.94
C LEU A 66 -0.36 -13.53 1.44
N PRO A 67 -1.44 -14.29 1.69
CA PRO A 67 -1.47 -15.66 1.21
C PRO A 67 -1.52 -15.72 -0.31
N ASP A 68 -0.99 -16.79 -0.86
CA ASP A 68 -1.07 -17.00 -2.29
C ASP A 68 -2.51 -17.16 -2.71
N ALA A 69 -2.82 -16.69 -3.89
CA ALA A 69 -4.14 -16.93 -4.46
C ALA A 69 -4.26 -18.41 -4.68
N ARG A 70 -5.21 -18.98 -4.29
CA ARG A 70 -5.40 -20.27 -4.32
C ARG A 70 -4.71 -21.18 -5.10
N LYS A 71 -4.56 -21.91 -4.85
CA LYS A 71 -3.90 -22.72 -5.22
C LYS A 71 -4.29 -23.53 -5.84
N PRO A 72 -4.31 -23.67 -5.92
CA PRO A 72 -4.60 -24.39 -6.49
C PRO A 72 -4.85 -25.02 -6.95
N LEU A 73 -4.89 -24.93 -7.05
CA LEU A 73 -5.08 -25.34 -7.44
C LEU A 73 -4.95 -25.66 -7.87
N GLU A 74 -4.55 -25.63 -7.66
CA GLU A 74 -4.29 -25.91 -8.00
C GLU A 74 -4.43 -26.16 -8.36
N GLU A 75 -4.37 -26.29 -8.37
CA GLU A 75 -4.45 -26.57 -8.79
C GLU A 75 -4.88 -26.58 -9.40
N SER A 76 -5.01 -26.61 -9.59
CA SER A 76 -5.35 -26.65 -10.22
C SER A 76 -5.55 -26.66 -10.89
N PRO A 77 -5.64 -26.87 -11.17
CA PRO A 77 -5.73 -26.92 -11.82
C PRO A 77 -5.77 -26.82 -12.28
N ALA A 78 -5.59 -26.93 -12.23
CA ALA A 78 -5.53 -26.84 -12.44
C ALA A 78 -5.61 -26.91 -12.67
#